data_45a0ed4b687c0e463167600554e868fe
#
_entry.id   45a0ed4b687c0e463167600554e868fe
#
_cell.length_a   1.000
_cell.length_b   1.000
_cell.length_c   1.000
_cell.angle_alpha   90.00
_cell.angle_beta   90.00
_cell.angle_gamma   90.00
#
_symmetry.space_group_name_H-M   'P 1'
#
loop_
_entity.id
_entity.type
_entity.pdbx_description
1 polymer ?
#
loop_
_entity_poly.entity_id
_entity_poly.type
_entity_poly.pdbx_seq_one_letter_code
_entity_poly.pdbx_strand_id
1 'polypeptide(L)'
;MENLIFITAHCPSEEQERALERCIDSVSKSGYHIALLSHTHIPFHIQKKCNFYFYDYLNDTSEDVDLLPPGFFFSFGDKIIKSIFFIKNFYGFAIYRMFSIASQIAINFGYKNIHHIEYDGEVLDLEILKQHNELLENYDSILYTTTGDSDGFMFGSFKSVRVGKLPRLFTDYNRDEIEKRIRDFGQNVNLEYITKTEFKNHTNVLFRKESELNGFFKKGEHFYERNLHYTLFYDKKDNKIKLFYNSQKTEEETVIVIINNSEVHTLNVKPNHWYIENLYPMDEVKTIRIDNSEKIIYEKHFDDTFKEIFKLKSHVIYEENS
;
A
#
# COMPACT_ATOMS: atom_id res chain seq x y z
N MET A 1 26.81 -16.84 -0.17
CA MET A 1 25.57 -16.60 -0.95
C MET A 1 25.49 -15.12 -1.19
N GLU A 2 25.28 -14.67 -2.44
CA GLU A 2 25.45 -13.23 -2.69
C GLU A 2 24.13 -12.44 -2.61
N ASN A 3 23.02 -13.05 -3.04
CA ASN A 3 21.78 -12.31 -3.24
C ASN A 3 20.58 -13.01 -2.61
N LEU A 4 19.67 -12.18 -2.05
CA LEU A 4 18.40 -12.58 -1.50
C LEU A 4 17.28 -11.85 -2.23
N ILE A 5 16.32 -12.58 -2.77
CA ILE A 5 15.04 -12.02 -3.18
C ILE A 5 14.12 -12.11 -1.97
N PHE A 6 13.52 -11.00 -1.55
CA PHE A 6 12.47 -11.09 -0.56
C PHE A 6 11.14 -10.58 -1.10
N ILE A 7 10.11 -11.34 -0.82
CA ILE A 7 8.76 -11.10 -1.31
C ILE A 7 7.89 -10.76 -0.11
N THR A 8 7.25 -9.59 -0.16
CA THR A 8 6.23 -9.22 0.81
C THR A 8 4.87 -9.64 0.29
N ALA A 9 4.08 -10.31 1.12
CA ALA A 9 2.81 -10.87 0.71
C ALA A 9 1.66 -10.54 1.67
N HIS A 10 0.52 -10.18 1.05
CA HIS A 10 -0.79 -10.11 1.68
C HIS A 10 -1.77 -10.83 0.76
N CYS A 11 -2.10 -12.06 1.08
CA CYS A 11 -2.86 -12.94 0.19
C CYS A 11 -4.08 -13.53 0.94
N PRO A 12 -5.12 -12.74 1.20
CA PRO A 12 -6.34 -13.20 1.85
C PRO A 12 -7.28 -13.98 0.91
N SER A 13 -6.97 -14.09 -0.38
CA SER A 13 -7.78 -14.79 -1.38
C SER A 13 -6.94 -15.70 -2.26
N GLU A 14 -7.59 -16.73 -2.85
CA GLU A 14 -6.92 -17.64 -3.80
C GLU A 14 -6.35 -16.92 -5.02
N GLU A 15 -6.94 -15.81 -5.44
CA GLU A 15 -6.45 -15.04 -6.57
C GLU A 15 -5.11 -14.38 -6.25
N GLN A 16 -4.97 -13.83 -5.05
CA GLN A 16 -3.72 -13.27 -4.56
C GLN A 16 -2.67 -14.35 -4.32
N GLU A 17 -3.08 -15.54 -3.84
CA GLU A 17 -2.19 -16.69 -3.74
C GLU A 17 -1.65 -17.13 -5.11
N ARG A 18 -2.49 -17.14 -6.15
CA ARG A 18 -2.06 -17.43 -7.53
C ARG A 18 -1.11 -16.35 -8.08
N ALA A 19 -1.34 -15.08 -7.71
CA ALA A 19 -0.42 -14.01 -8.08
C ALA A 19 0.94 -14.18 -7.40
N LEU A 20 0.94 -14.47 -6.10
CA LEU A 20 2.16 -14.78 -5.36
C LEU A 20 2.91 -15.97 -5.96
N GLU A 21 2.20 -17.03 -6.35
CA GLU A 21 2.83 -18.21 -6.97
C GLU A 21 3.53 -17.84 -8.29
N ARG A 22 2.88 -17.03 -9.16
CA ARG A 22 3.52 -16.51 -10.37
C ARG A 22 4.74 -15.64 -10.07
N CYS A 23 4.65 -14.78 -9.06
CA CYS A 23 5.77 -13.96 -8.60
C CYS A 23 6.97 -14.84 -8.23
N ILE A 24 6.78 -15.85 -7.38
CA ILE A 24 7.83 -16.79 -6.96
C ILE A 24 8.39 -17.55 -8.16
N ASP A 25 7.53 -18.08 -9.03
CA ASP A 25 7.95 -18.86 -10.20
C ASP A 25 8.76 -18.00 -11.18
N SER A 26 8.45 -16.72 -11.31
CA SER A 26 9.18 -15.78 -12.17
C SER A 26 10.64 -15.59 -11.76
N VAL A 27 10.94 -15.72 -10.46
CA VAL A 27 12.30 -15.54 -9.93
C VAL A 27 13.02 -16.84 -9.56
N SER A 28 12.31 -17.96 -9.56
CA SER A 28 12.86 -19.26 -9.12
C SER A 28 14.10 -19.71 -9.88
N LYS A 29 14.21 -19.33 -11.15
CA LYS A 29 15.35 -19.68 -12.03
C LYS A 29 16.56 -18.75 -11.88
N SER A 30 16.48 -17.72 -11.02
CA SER A 30 17.61 -16.81 -10.79
C SER A 30 18.79 -17.47 -10.09
N GLY A 31 18.56 -18.57 -9.38
CA GLY A 31 19.53 -19.19 -8.48
C GLY A 31 19.71 -18.44 -7.16
N TYR A 32 18.95 -17.37 -6.92
CA TYR A 32 18.97 -16.65 -5.65
C TYR A 32 18.06 -17.30 -4.63
N HIS A 33 18.35 -17.11 -3.35
CA HIS A 33 17.45 -17.54 -2.31
C HIS A 33 16.23 -16.62 -2.25
N ILE A 34 15.10 -17.21 -1.94
CA ILE A 34 13.81 -16.50 -1.82
C ILE A 34 13.35 -16.54 -0.38
N ALA A 35 13.12 -15.37 0.21
CA ALA A 35 12.45 -15.20 1.49
C ALA A 35 11.04 -14.66 1.26
N LEU A 36 10.05 -15.41 1.67
CA LEU A 36 8.64 -15.03 1.66
C LEU A 36 8.21 -14.58 3.04
N LEU A 37 7.76 -13.33 3.15
CA LEU A 37 7.26 -12.74 4.38
C LEU A 37 5.78 -12.38 4.20
N SER A 38 4.93 -12.92 5.06
CA SER A 38 3.50 -12.71 4.97
C SER A 38 2.87 -12.50 6.35
N HIS A 39 1.85 -11.65 6.41
CA HIS A 39 0.97 -11.53 7.57
C HIS A 39 -0.39 -12.23 7.35
N THR A 40 -0.55 -12.91 6.23
CA THR A 40 -1.62 -13.87 5.98
C THR A 40 -1.06 -15.27 5.85
N HIS A 41 -1.87 -16.29 6.17
CA HIS A 41 -1.45 -17.66 5.98
C HIS A 41 -1.29 -17.97 4.48
N ILE A 42 -0.17 -18.55 4.11
CA ILE A 42 0.12 -18.97 2.73
C ILE A 42 0.03 -20.50 2.65
N PRO A 43 -0.57 -21.08 1.61
CA PRO A 43 -0.62 -22.53 1.44
C PRO A 43 0.75 -23.18 1.37
N PHE A 44 0.88 -24.38 1.96
CA PHE A 44 2.17 -25.08 2.07
C PHE A 44 2.84 -25.36 0.72
N HIS A 45 2.07 -25.60 -0.34
CA HIS A 45 2.63 -25.85 -1.67
C HIS A 45 3.36 -24.62 -2.24
N ILE A 46 2.98 -23.41 -1.83
CA ILE A 46 3.69 -22.16 -2.18
C ILE A 46 4.88 -21.95 -1.26
N GLN A 47 4.70 -22.15 0.07
CA GLN A 47 5.79 -21.97 1.04
C GLN A 47 7.04 -22.76 0.67
N LYS A 48 6.88 -24.03 0.28
CA LYS A 48 7.99 -24.94 -0.06
C LYS A 48 8.79 -24.54 -1.32
N LYS A 49 8.30 -23.57 -2.11
CA LYS A 49 9.06 -22.99 -3.22
C LYS A 49 10.10 -21.95 -2.76
N CYS A 50 10.04 -21.53 -1.50
CA CYS A 50 10.90 -20.51 -0.91
C CYS A 50 11.95 -21.15 0.01
N ASN A 51 13.12 -20.49 0.15
CA ASN A 51 14.16 -20.91 1.08
C ASN A 51 13.82 -20.53 2.53
N PHE A 52 13.13 -19.41 2.69
CA PHE A 52 12.64 -18.92 3.98
C PHE A 52 11.17 -18.55 3.85
N TYR A 53 10.38 -18.91 4.86
CA TYR A 53 9.00 -18.48 5.01
C TYR A 53 8.78 -17.93 6.40
N PHE A 54 8.28 -16.72 6.47
CA PHE A 54 7.88 -16.06 7.70
C PHE A 54 6.40 -15.71 7.66
N TYR A 55 5.66 -16.29 8.60
CA TYR A 55 4.28 -15.93 8.87
C TYR A 55 4.21 -15.13 10.16
N ASP A 56 3.95 -13.85 10.04
CA ASP A 56 3.83 -12.95 11.18
C ASP A 56 2.37 -12.61 11.44
N TYR A 57 1.69 -13.47 12.17
CA TYR A 57 0.29 -13.29 12.54
C TYR A 57 0.05 -12.10 13.49
N LEU A 58 1.09 -11.60 14.15
CA LEU A 58 1.03 -10.40 14.98
C LEU A 58 1.20 -9.11 14.17
N ASN A 59 1.54 -9.25 12.91
CA ASN A 59 1.64 -8.14 11.98
C ASN A 59 0.26 -7.81 11.41
N ASP A 60 -0.62 -7.39 12.30
CA ASP A 60 -2.03 -7.21 11.99
C ASP A 60 -2.25 -5.92 11.18
N THR A 61 -2.80 -6.12 10.00
CA THR A 61 -3.27 -5.04 9.14
C THR A 61 -4.78 -4.98 9.12
N SER A 62 -5.45 -5.97 9.75
CA SER A 62 -6.77 -6.38 9.32
C SER A 62 -7.94 -5.70 10.01
N GLU A 63 -7.82 -5.35 11.28
CA GLU A 63 -9.02 -4.96 12.03
C GLU A 63 -9.58 -3.59 11.67
N ASP A 64 -8.80 -2.73 11.02
CA ASP A 64 -9.24 -1.36 10.69
C ASP A 64 -9.25 -1.06 9.18
N VAL A 65 -8.87 -2.03 8.35
CA VAL A 65 -8.81 -1.86 6.87
C VAL A 65 -10.20 -1.70 6.26
N ASP A 66 -11.23 -2.24 6.90
CA ASP A 66 -12.62 -2.08 6.45
C ASP A 66 -13.13 -0.63 6.56
N LEU A 67 -12.42 0.23 7.27
CA LEU A 67 -12.90 1.57 7.54
C LEU A 67 -12.34 2.61 6.61
N LEU A 68 -11.06 2.50 6.21
CA LEU A 68 -10.45 3.53 5.36
C LEU A 68 -9.18 3.02 4.67
N PRO A 69 -9.02 3.23 3.37
CA PRO A 69 -7.73 3.02 2.72
C PRO A 69 -6.67 3.97 3.30
N PRO A 70 -5.40 3.56 3.36
CA PRO A 70 -4.30 4.41 3.82
C PRO A 70 -4.23 5.70 3.01
N GLY A 71 -4.01 6.80 3.68
CA GLY A 71 -4.09 8.18 3.23
C GLY A 71 -3.86 8.42 1.75
N PHE A 72 -4.89 8.90 1.07
CA PHE A 72 -4.79 9.33 -0.30
C PHE A 72 -4.71 10.86 -0.37
N PHE A 73 -3.85 11.34 -1.25
CA PHE A 73 -3.93 12.71 -1.72
C PHE A 73 -4.83 12.73 -2.94
N PHE A 74 -5.83 13.57 -2.87
CA PHE A 74 -6.62 13.89 -4.05
C PHE A 74 -6.45 15.36 -4.35
N SER A 75 -6.05 15.68 -5.57
CA SER A 75 -6.30 17.01 -6.12
C SER A 75 -7.64 16.96 -6.82
N PHE A 76 -8.57 17.77 -6.40
CA PHE A 76 -9.87 17.94 -7.05
C PHE A 76 -9.98 19.39 -7.49
N GLY A 77 -9.70 19.67 -8.78
CA GLY A 77 -9.54 21.02 -9.28
C GLY A 77 -8.43 21.76 -8.52
N ASP A 78 -8.75 22.92 -7.97
CA ASP A 78 -7.82 23.74 -7.20
C ASP A 78 -7.73 23.34 -5.71
N LYS A 79 -8.40 22.28 -5.30
CA LYS A 79 -8.44 21.82 -3.90
C LYS A 79 -7.58 20.59 -3.73
N ILE A 80 -6.63 20.65 -2.81
CA ILE A 80 -5.92 19.49 -2.31
C ILE A 80 -6.65 18.98 -1.09
N ILE A 81 -7.20 17.77 -1.18
CA ILE A 81 -7.83 17.10 -0.04
C ILE A 81 -6.80 16.21 0.58
N LYS A 82 -6.39 16.55 1.79
CA LYS A 82 -5.45 15.76 2.59
C LYS A 82 -6.24 14.95 3.60
N SER A 83 -6.13 13.64 3.49
CA SER A 83 -6.70 12.72 4.46
C SER A 83 -5.63 12.28 5.43
N ILE A 84 -5.75 12.64 6.70
CA ILE A 84 -4.86 12.18 7.76
C ILE A 84 -5.56 11.00 8.44
N PHE A 85 -5.01 9.82 8.24
CA PHE A 85 -5.47 8.62 8.93
C PHE A 85 -4.49 8.28 10.05
N PHE A 86 -4.92 8.47 11.28
CA PHE A 86 -4.27 7.87 12.43
C PHE A 86 -4.88 6.49 12.67
N ILE A 87 -4.55 5.55 11.79
CA ILE A 87 -4.98 4.18 11.96
C ILE A 87 -4.04 3.54 12.98
N LYS A 88 -4.60 2.90 13.99
CA LYS A 88 -3.84 2.16 15.01
C LYS A 88 -2.99 1.04 14.37
N ASN A 89 -3.41 0.54 13.21
CA ASN A 89 -2.76 -0.48 12.41
C ASN A 89 -2.52 0.05 10.98
N PHE A 90 -1.63 1.01 10.87
CA PHE A 90 -1.24 1.57 9.57
C PHE A 90 -0.51 0.51 8.74
N TYR A 91 -0.98 0.26 7.53
CA TYR A 91 -0.39 -0.70 6.58
C TYR A 91 1.14 -0.56 6.43
N GLY A 92 1.65 0.66 6.49
CA GLY A 92 3.07 0.94 6.48
C GLY A 92 3.85 0.26 7.61
N PHE A 93 3.26 0.09 8.80
CA PHE A 93 3.94 -0.63 9.89
C PHE A 93 4.16 -2.09 9.55
N ALA A 94 3.17 -2.73 8.92
CA ALA A 94 3.28 -4.10 8.48
C ALA A 94 4.42 -4.28 7.49
N ILE A 95 4.54 -3.39 6.52
CA ILE A 95 5.61 -3.42 5.53
C ILE A 95 6.97 -3.17 6.17
N TYR A 96 7.13 -2.14 6.99
CA TYR A 96 8.40 -1.88 7.69
C TYR A 96 8.83 -3.04 8.56
N ARG A 97 7.88 -3.70 9.24
CA ARG A 97 8.16 -4.89 10.04
C ARG A 97 8.66 -6.04 9.16
N MET A 98 8.03 -6.29 8.03
CA MET A 98 8.51 -7.30 7.07
C MET A 98 9.90 -6.96 6.53
N PHE A 99 10.17 -5.70 6.21
CA PHE A 99 11.50 -5.24 5.80
C PHE A 99 12.55 -5.47 6.90
N SER A 100 12.21 -5.21 8.16
CA SER A 100 13.13 -5.47 9.27
C SER A 100 13.46 -6.95 9.40
N ILE A 101 12.47 -7.84 9.31
CA ILE A 101 12.68 -9.29 9.35
C ILE A 101 13.56 -9.73 8.18
N ALA A 102 13.26 -9.29 6.95
CA ALA A 102 14.07 -9.62 5.76
C ALA A 102 15.51 -9.12 5.89
N SER A 103 15.69 -7.92 6.45
CA SER A 103 17.02 -7.35 6.72
C SER A 103 17.81 -8.20 7.71
N GLN A 104 17.17 -8.66 8.79
CA GLN A 104 17.80 -9.54 9.77
C GLN A 104 18.19 -10.90 9.17
N ILE A 105 17.33 -11.47 8.32
CA ILE A 105 17.67 -12.69 7.57
C ILE A 105 18.90 -12.41 6.71
N ALA A 106 18.89 -11.34 5.94
CA ALA A 106 19.97 -11.03 5.02
C ALA A 106 21.31 -10.79 5.75
N ILE A 107 21.30 -10.07 6.85
CA ILE A 107 22.49 -9.80 7.69
C ILE A 107 23.01 -11.10 8.30
N ASN A 108 22.14 -11.87 8.96
CA ASN A 108 22.55 -13.07 9.70
C ASN A 108 23.06 -14.20 8.81
N PHE A 109 22.56 -14.30 7.56
CA PHE A 109 23.02 -15.27 6.59
C PHE A 109 24.12 -14.76 5.65
N GLY A 110 24.54 -13.49 5.81
CA GLY A 110 25.67 -12.92 5.08
C GLY A 110 25.38 -12.66 3.60
N TYR A 111 24.15 -12.32 3.24
CA TYR A 111 23.82 -11.88 1.90
C TYR A 111 24.43 -10.50 1.62
N LYS A 112 24.82 -10.27 0.36
CA LYS A 112 25.38 -9.00 -0.10
C LYS A 112 24.29 -8.01 -0.51
N ASN A 113 23.33 -8.49 -1.26
CA ASN A 113 22.23 -7.67 -1.82
C ASN A 113 20.87 -8.27 -1.52
N ILE A 114 19.88 -7.39 -1.42
CA ILE A 114 18.44 -7.72 -1.35
C ILE A 114 17.77 -7.15 -2.60
N HIS A 115 16.91 -7.97 -3.21
CA HIS A 115 15.95 -7.56 -4.24
C HIS A 115 14.55 -7.73 -3.68
N HIS A 116 13.84 -6.64 -3.46
CA HIS A 116 12.47 -6.67 -2.97
C HIS A 116 11.48 -6.70 -4.12
N ILE A 117 10.48 -7.57 -3.99
CA ILE A 117 9.36 -7.69 -4.92
C ILE A 117 8.09 -7.82 -4.09
N GLU A 118 7.01 -7.13 -4.48
CA GLU A 118 5.69 -7.37 -3.91
C GLU A 118 5.04 -8.60 -4.57
N TYR A 119 4.18 -9.28 -3.85
CA TYR A 119 3.59 -10.58 -4.24
C TYR A 119 2.89 -10.58 -5.60
N ASP A 120 2.45 -9.42 -6.07
CA ASP A 120 1.76 -9.23 -7.35
C ASP A 120 2.71 -8.82 -8.50
N GLY A 121 4.01 -8.76 -8.23
CA GLY A 121 5.03 -8.45 -9.23
C GLY A 121 5.53 -9.70 -9.96
N GLU A 122 5.87 -9.57 -11.23
CA GLU A 122 6.47 -10.62 -12.06
C GLU A 122 7.77 -10.13 -12.70
N VAL A 123 8.88 -10.86 -12.51
CA VAL A 123 10.13 -10.62 -13.25
C VAL A 123 10.04 -11.35 -14.59
N LEU A 124 9.93 -10.59 -15.67
CA LEU A 124 9.80 -11.12 -17.02
C LEU A 124 11.16 -11.55 -17.60
N ASP A 125 12.23 -10.84 -17.23
CA ASP A 125 13.58 -11.14 -17.62
C ASP A 125 14.52 -11.01 -16.42
N LEU A 126 15.15 -12.12 -16.06
CA LEU A 126 16.08 -12.22 -14.93
C LEU A 126 17.36 -11.40 -15.12
N GLU A 127 17.62 -10.91 -16.32
CA GLU A 127 18.77 -10.04 -16.62
C GLU A 127 18.72 -8.75 -15.77
N ILE A 128 17.54 -8.28 -15.41
CA ILE A 128 17.38 -7.11 -14.52
C ILE A 128 18.05 -7.31 -13.15
N LEU A 129 18.00 -8.53 -12.60
CA LEU A 129 18.62 -8.84 -11.31
C LEU A 129 20.16 -8.79 -11.41
N LYS A 130 20.74 -9.22 -12.54
CA LYS A 130 22.18 -9.15 -12.78
C LYS A 130 22.61 -7.70 -12.97
N GLN A 131 21.90 -6.94 -13.80
CA GLN A 131 22.16 -5.51 -13.98
C GLN A 131 22.11 -4.76 -12.64
N HIS A 132 21.15 -5.09 -11.77
CA HIS A 132 21.09 -4.49 -10.45
C HIS A 132 22.29 -4.85 -9.58
N ASN A 133 22.78 -6.09 -9.63
CA ASN A 133 23.99 -6.47 -8.89
C ASN A 133 25.23 -5.71 -9.35
N GLU A 134 25.37 -5.50 -10.66
CA GLU A 134 26.46 -4.70 -11.22
C GLU A 134 26.36 -3.23 -10.80
N LEU A 135 25.17 -2.66 -10.84
CA LEU A 135 24.94 -1.29 -10.40
C LEU A 135 25.17 -1.11 -8.90
N LEU A 136 24.81 -2.11 -8.08
CA LEU A 136 25.04 -2.09 -6.64
C LEU A 136 26.53 -2.17 -6.26
N GLU A 137 27.46 -2.42 -7.18
CA GLU A 137 28.89 -2.23 -6.89
C GLU A 137 29.25 -0.74 -6.71
N ASN A 138 28.52 0.16 -7.37
CA ASN A 138 28.77 1.60 -7.36
C ASN A 138 27.73 2.39 -6.54
N TYR A 139 26.55 1.82 -6.33
CA TYR A 139 25.46 2.44 -5.59
C TYR A 139 25.07 1.59 -4.38
N ASP A 140 24.48 2.21 -3.39
CA ASP A 140 23.99 1.52 -2.21
C ASP A 140 22.57 1.00 -2.41
N SER A 141 21.78 1.67 -3.24
CA SER A 141 20.40 1.31 -3.54
C SER A 141 19.96 1.75 -4.94
N ILE A 142 19.00 1.03 -5.49
CA ILE A 142 18.37 1.31 -6.78
C ILE A 142 16.87 1.42 -6.52
N LEU A 143 16.33 2.60 -6.79
CA LEU A 143 14.90 2.89 -6.65
C LEU A 143 14.33 3.38 -7.97
N TYR A 144 13.09 3.03 -8.23
CA TYR A 144 12.37 3.47 -9.42
C TYR A 144 11.36 4.55 -9.06
N THR A 145 11.31 5.59 -9.86
CA THR A 145 10.35 6.70 -9.72
C THR A 145 9.76 7.06 -11.08
N THR A 146 8.66 7.77 -11.08
CA THR A 146 8.01 8.22 -12.33
C THR A 146 8.91 9.11 -13.17
N THR A 147 9.71 9.97 -12.55
CA THR A 147 10.60 10.93 -13.23
C THR A 147 12.04 10.46 -13.37
N GLY A 148 12.45 9.48 -12.60
CA GLY A 148 13.84 8.99 -12.54
C GLY A 148 14.74 9.81 -11.61
N ASP A 149 14.16 10.60 -10.72
CA ASP A 149 14.86 11.41 -9.72
C ASP A 149 14.14 11.39 -8.37
N SER A 150 14.67 12.14 -7.41
CA SER A 150 14.13 12.19 -6.05
C SER A 150 12.76 12.88 -5.92
N ASP A 151 12.30 13.57 -6.96
CA ASP A 151 11.05 14.33 -6.92
C ASP A 151 9.89 13.51 -7.50
N GLY A 152 10.19 12.47 -8.29
CA GLY A 152 9.19 11.56 -8.81
C GLY A 152 8.50 10.71 -7.75
N PHE A 153 7.34 10.19 -8.09
CA PHE A 153 6.62 9.22 -7.26
C PHE A 153 7.39 7.89 -7.27
N MET A 154 7.60 7.26 -6.11
CA MET A 154 8.35 6.02 -6.04
C MET A 154 7.50 4.84 -6.52
N PHE A 155 8.08 4.00 -7.39
CA PHE A 155 7.53 2.70 -7.71
C PHE A 155 7.89 1.71 -6.59
N GLY A 156 6.89 1.29 -5.80
CA GLY A 156 7.11 0.50 -4.58
C GLY A 156 7.45 -0.95 -4.80
N SER A 157 6.97 -1.54 -5.92
CA SER A 157 6.93 -2.99 -6.11
C SER A 157 8.27 -3.65 -6.40
N PHE A 158 9.28 -2.91 -6.84
CA PHE A 158 10.61 -3.44 -7.15
C PHE A 158 11.73 -2.49 -6.76
N LYS A 159 12.66 -2.96 -5.97
CA LYS A 159 13.84 -2.20 -5.56
C LYS A 159 14.98 -3.14 -5.18
N SER A 160 16.22 -2.65 -5.25
CA SER A 160 17.38 -3.42 -4.86
C SER A 160 18.30 -2.61 -3.96
N VAL A 161 18.89 -3.25 -2.95
CA VAL A 161 19.66 -2.58 -1.90
C VAL A 161 20.83 -3.48 -1.46
N ARG A 162 22.00 -2.88 -1.20
CA ARG A 162 23.09 -3.53 -0.49
C ARG A 162 22.72 -3.73 0.96
N VAL A 163 22.86 -4.94 1.47
CA VAL A 163 22.43 -5.31 2.84
C VAL A 163 23.06 -4.42 3.89
N GLY A 164 24.35 -4.14 3.81
CA GLY A 164 25.04 -3.28 4.78
C GLY A 164 24.70 -1.78 4.68
N LYS A 165 23.81 -1.40 3.77
CA LYS A 165 23.42 -0.02 3.47
C LYS A 165 21.92 0.25 3.61
N LEU A 166 21.18 -0.71 4.17
CA LEU A 166 19.79 -0.50 4.47
C LEU A 166 19.62 0.63 5.50
N PRO A 167 18.73 1.60 5.26
CA PRO A 167 18.42 2.62 6.24
C PRO A 167 17.93 2.00 7.56
N ARG A 168 18.29 2.63 8.67
CA ARG A 168 17.98 2.12 10.02
C ARG A 168 16.49 1.89 10.24
N LEU A 169 15.62 2.68 9.61
CA LEU A 169 14.18 2.50 9.67
C LEU A 169 13.73 1.09 9.24
N PHE A 170 14.50 0.44 8.35
CA PHE A 170 14.20 -0.90 7.83
C PHE A 170 14.98 -2.01 8.53
N THR A 171 15.99 -1.71 9.32
CA THR A 171 16.78 -2.72 10.03
C THR A 171 16.40 -2.85 11.49
N ASP A 172 15.85 -1.80 12.06
CA ASP A 172 15.52 -1.70 13.48
C ASP A 172 14.07 -1.22 13.61
N TYR A 173 13.14 -2.18 13.51
CA TYR A 173 11.72 -1.87 13.61
C TYR A 173 11.38 -1.30 14.99
N ASN A 174 11.04 -0.03 15.00
CA ASN A 174 10.53 0.66 16.18
C ASN A 174 9.23 1.39 15.79
N ARG A 175 8.11 0.88 16.29
CA ARG A 175 6.79 1.43 15.98
C ARG A 175 6.66 2.90 16.36
N ASP A 176 7.14 3.29 17.55
CA ASP A 176 7.05 4.67 18.03
C ASP A 176 7.87 5.63 17.15
N GLU A 177 9.04 5.19 16.69
CA GLU A 177 9.88 5.94 15.76
C GLU A 177 9.15 6.12 14.42
N ILE A 178 8.55 5.05 13.88
CA ILE A 178 7.79 5.09 12.63
C ILE A 178 6.59 6.02 12.78
N GLU A 179 5.82 5.91 13.86
CA GLU A 179 4.70 6.81 14.15
C GLU A 179 5.15 8.26 14.28
N LYS A 180 6.28 8.50 14.93
CA LYS A 180 6.86 9.84 15.04
C LYS A 180 7.22 10.38 13.66
N ARG A 181 7.89 9.59 12.82
CA ARG A 181 8.22 9.97 11.44
C ARG A 181 6.99 10.30 10.63
N ILE A 182 5.96 9.48 10.73
CA ILE A 182 4.68 9.74 10.11
C ILE A 182 4.11 11.08 10.57
N ARG A 183 4.15 11.40 11.84
CA ARG A 183 3.70 12.71 12.36
C ARG A 183 4.59 13.86 11.91
N ASP A 184 5.91 13.67 11.92
CA ASP A 184 6.89 14.71 11.59
C ASP A 184 6.87 15.06 10.08
N PHE A 185 6.59 14.10 9.21
CA PHE A 185 6.37 14.34 7.77
C PHE A 185 5.03 15.04 7.49
N GLY A 186 4.18 15.15 8.52
CA GLY A 186 2.90 15.82 8.42
C GLY A 186 1.94 15.10 7.49
N GLN A 187 1.19 15.88 6.75
CA GLN A 187 0.04 15.43 5.99
C GLN A 187 0.38 14.64 4.71
N ASN A 188 1.66 14.50 4.35
CA ASN A 188 2.12 13.83 3.13
C ASN A 188 2.65 12.42 3.43
N VAL A 189 1.88 11.65 4.18
CA VAL A 189 2.31 10.32 4.60
C VAL A 189 1.85 9.30 3.58
N ASN A 190 2.65 9.07 2.57
CA ASN A 190 2.61 7.80 1.90
C ASN A 190 3.91 7.02 2.16
N LEU A 191 3.78 5.73 2.22
CA LEU A 191 4.87 4.81 2.46
C LEU A 191 6.02 5.00 1.45
N GLU A 192 5.68 5.26 0.21
CA GLU A 192 6.62 5.46 -0.88
C GLU A 192 7.46 6.71 -0.67
N TYR A 193 6.85 7.79 -0.21
CA TYR A 193 7.56 9.05 0.07
C TYR A 193 8.53 8.89 1.24
N ILE A 194 8.09 8.28 2.35
CA ILE A 194 8.94 8.03 3.51
C ILE A 194 10.11 7.12 3.11
N THR A 195 9.83 6.02 2.43
CA THR A 195 10.85 5.08 1.96
C THR A 195 11.88 5.77 1.07
N LYS A 196 11.43 6.51 0.06
CA LYS A 196 12.30 7.28 -0.85
C LYS A 196 13.19 8.25 -0.08
N THR A 197 12.62 8.99 0.86
CA THR A 197 13.33 9.99 1.66
C THR A 197 14.37 9.33 2.57
N GLU A 198 14.04 8.21 3.21
CA GLU A 198 15.00 7.47 4.03
C GLU A 198 16.19 6.97 3.21
N PHE A 199 15.93 6.37 2.04
CA PHE A 199 17.02 5.95 1.16
C PHE A 199 17.85 7.14 0.68
N LYS A 200 17.23 8.22 0.21
CA LYS A 200 17.91 9.43 -0.24
C LYS A 200 18.82 10.04 0.82
N ASN A 201 18.38 10.05 2.07
CA ASN A 201 19.13 10.68 3.16
C ASN A 201 20.26 9.80 3.72
N HIS A 202 20.17 8.49 3.54
CA HIS A 202 21.06 7.54 4.22
C HIS A 202 21.89 6.65 3.29
N THR A 203 21.65 6.71 1.98
CA THR A 203 22.35 5.85 1.02
C THR A 203 22.75 6.62 -0.25
N ASN A 204 23.73 6.08 -0.99
CA ASN A 204 24.03 6.54 -2.36
C ASN A 204 23.02 5.89 -3.32
N VAL A 205 21.88 6.58 -3.56
CA VAL A 205 20.76 6.06 -4.33
C VAL A 205 20.95 6.32 -5.82
N LEU A 206 20.75 5.29 -6.62
CA LEU A 206 20.47 5.44 -8.05
C LEU A 206 18.96 5.49 -8.27
N PHE A 207 18.47 6.66 -8.67
CA PHE A 207 17.07 6.79 -9.13
C PHE A 207 17.00 6.47 -10.61
N ARG A 208 16.04 5.61 -10.98
CA ARG A 208 15.74 5.22 -12.36
C ARG A 208 14.27 5.48 -12.67
N LYS A 209 13.97 5.61 -13.97
CA LYS A 209 12.56 5.74 -14.39
C LYS A 209 11.86 4.40 -14.34
N GLU A 210 10.63 4.38 -13.84
CA GLU A 210 9.75 3.21 -13.85
C GLU A 210 9.62 2.59 -15.26
N SER A 211 9.57 3.43 -16.30
CA SER A 211 9.52 2.97 -17.69
C SER A 211 10.72 2.14 -18.13
N GLU A 212 11.84 2.21 -17.44
CA GLU A 212 13.03 1.38 -17.72
C GLU A 212 12.84 -0.08 -17.25
N LEU A 213 11.80 -0.36 -16.47
CA LEU A 213 11.40 -1.72 -16.10
C LEU A 213 10.57 -2.42 -17.20
N ASN A 214 10.11 -1.68 -18.23
CA ASN A 214 9.32 -2.27 -19.30
C ASN A 214 10.11 -3.41 -19.99
N GLY A 215 9.46 -4.58 -20.11
CA GLY A 215 10.07 -5.79 -20.64
C GLY A 215 10.87 -6.61 -19.64
N PHE A 216 11.23 -6.06 -18.49
CA PHE A 216 11.95 -6.76 -17.41
C PHE A 216 11.07 -7.12 -16.23
N PHE A 217 10.10 -6.27 -15.91
CA PHE A 217 9.24 -6.42 -14.77
C PHE A 217 7.81 -5.98 -15.11
N LYS A 218 6.86 -6.76 -14.67
CA LYS A 218 5.43 -6.43 -14.75
C LYS A 218 4.91 -6.29 -13.33
N LYS A 219 4.34 -5.15 -13.00
CA LYS A 219 3.49 -5.02 -11.83
C LYS A 219 2.20 -5.77 -12.11
N GLY A 220 1.77 -6.61 -11.20
CA GLY A 220 0.51 -7.32 -11.32
C GLY A 220 -0.66 -6.35 -11.45
N GLU A 221 -1.69 -6.77 -12.13
CA GLU A 221 -2.99 -6.12 -12.00
C GLU A 221 -3.34 -6.22 -10.52
N HIS A 222 -3.66 -5.09 -9.91
CA HIS A 222 -3.97 -5.07 -8.49
C HIS A 222 -5.21 -5.91 -8.25
N PHE A 223 -5.01 -7.09 -7.71
CA PHE A 223 -6.05 -8.02 -7.26
C PHE A 223 -6.72 -7.56 -5.95
N TYR A 224 -6.57 -6.30 -5.63
CA TYR A 224 -7.55 -5.79 -4.73
C TYR A 224 -8.87 -5.92 -5.49
N GLU A 225 -9.80 -6.75 -5.05
CA GLU A 225 -11.18 -6.31 -5.07
C GLU A 225 -11.11 -4.95 -4.41
N ARG A 226 -10.82 -3.95 -5.22
CA ARG A 226 -10.67 -2.62 -4.70
C ARG A 226 -12.06 -2.14 -4.41
N ASN A 227 -12.48 -2.44 -3.21
CA ASN A 227 -13.43 -1.59 -2.52
C ASN A 227 -12.86 -0.17 -2.33
N LEU A 228 -11.78 0.16 -3.02
CA LEU A 228 -11.17 1.49 -3.10
C LEU A 228 -11.88 2.42 -4.07
N HIS A 229 -13.01 2.01 -4.58
CA HIS A 229 -13.87 2.89 -5.36
C HIS A 229 -14.56 3.92 -4.47
N TYR A 230 -14.60 3.69 -3.18
CA TYR A 230 -15.22 4.59 -2.24
C TYR A 230 -14.40 4.76 -0.96
N THR A 231 -14.56 5.93 -0.36
CA THR A 231 -14.05 6.22 1.00
C THR A 231 -15.08 7.05 1.72
N LEU A 232 -15.49 6.60 2.88
CA LEU A 232 -16.27 7.39 3.80
C LEU A 232 -15.34 8.16 4.74
N PHE A 233 -15.63 9.42 5.01
CA PHE A 233 -14.86 10.21 5.94
C PHE A 233 -15.72 11.23 6.70
N TYR A 234 -15.20 11.68 7.83
CA TYR A 234 -15.82 12.67 8.66
C TYR A 234 -15.32 14.07 8.34
N ASP A 235 -16.19 14.93 7.88
CA ASP A 235 -15.88 16.35 7.74
C ASP A 235 -16.18 17.06 9.06
N LYS A 236 -15.10 17.42 9.75
CA LYS A 236 -15.16 18.07 11.06
C LYS A 236 -15.79 19.46 11.01
N LYS A 237 -15.63 20.17 9.88
CA LYS A 237 -16.14 21.53 9.67
C LYS A 237 -17.67 21.52 9.58
N ASP A 238 -18.19 20.57 8.84
CA ASP A 238 -19.62 20.51 8.55
C ASP A 238 -20.36 19.50 9.47
N ASN A 239 -19.63 18.78 10.32
CA ASN A 239 -20.13 17.67 11.15
C ASN A 239 -20.91 16.63 10.34
N LYS A 240 -20.37 16.27 9.17
CA LYS A 240 -21.03 15.36 8.22
C LYS A 240 -20.13 14.20 7.84
N ILE A 241 -20.78 13.08 7.51
CA ILE A 241 -20.13 12.03 6.72
C ILE A 241 -20.18 12.43 5.26
N LYS A 242 -19.04 12.26 4.59
CA LYS A 242 -18.89 12.44 3.15
C LYS A 242 -18.46 11.14 2.51
N LEU A 243 -18.86 10.94 1.27
CA LEU A 243 -18.44 9.84 0.43
C LEU A 243 -17.56 10.37 -0.70
N PHE A 244 -16.36 9.82 -0.83
CA PHE A 244 -15.62 9.83 -2.08
C PHE A 244 -15.93 8.56 -2.84
N TYR A 245 -16.19 8.69 -4.12
CA TYR A 245 -16.39 7.55 -5.00
C TYR A 245 -15.66 7.76 -6.32
N ASN A 246 -15.01 6.70 -6.81
CA ASN A 246 -14.38 6.67 -8.14
C ASN A 246 -14.71 5.37 -8.82
N SER A 247 -15.40 5.42 -9.94
CA SER A 247 -15.65 4.24 -10.76
C SER A 247 -14.37 3.79 -11.48
N GLN A 248 -14.07 2.51 -11.35
CA GLN A 248 -13.03 1.85 -12.16
C GLN A 248 -13.61 1.14 -13.38
N LYS A 249 -14.93 1.22 -13.56
CA LYS A 249 -15.59 0.66 -14.75
C LYS A 249 -15.25 1.49 -15.97
N THR A 250 -15.37 0.87 -17.12
CA THR A 250 -15.22 1.53 -18.43
C THR A 250 -16.48 2.25 -18.86
N GLU A 251 -17.59 1.99 -18.18
CA GLU A 251 -18.91 2.55 -18.44
C GLU A 251 -19.46 3.30 -17.22
N GLU A 252 -20.43 4.16 -17.44
CA GLU A 252 -21.13 4.86 -16.37
C GLU A 252 -21.87 3.85 -15.47
N GLU A 253 -21.78 4.03 -14.16
CA GLU A 253 -22.49 3.20 -13.19
C GLU A 253 -23.35 4.01 -12.24
N THR A 254 -24.40 3.38 -11.75
CA THR A 254 -25.26 3.97 -10.70
C THR A 254 -24.88 3.40 -9.35
N VAL A 255 -24.59 4.29 -8.42
CA VAL A 255 -24.30 3.95 -7.02
C VAL A 255 -25.41 4.49 -6.14
N ILE A 256 -25.91 3.65 -5.27
CA ILE A 256 -27.00 3.98 -4.36
C ILE A 256 -26.45 3.96 -2.93
N VAL A 257 -26.59 5.06 -2.22
CA VAL A 257 -26.22 5.16 -0.81
C VAL A 257 -27.50 5.26 0.02
N ILE A 258 -27.69 4.32 0.91
CA ILE A 258 -28.87 4.26 1.79
C ILE A 258 -28.41 4.57 3.21
N ILE A 259 -29.00 5.60 3.81
CA ILE A 259 -28.70 6.04 5.16
C ILE A 259 -29.91 5.79 6.05
N ASN A 260 -29.68 5.21 7.23
CA ASN A 260 -30.70 4.92 8.22
C ASN A 260 -31.87 4.09 7.66
N ASN A 261 -31.63 3.29 6.62
CA ASN A 261 -32.63 2.49 5.90
C ASN A 261 -33.76 3.30 5.25
N SER A 262 -33.64 4.61 5.12
CA SER A 262 -34.73 5.47 4.63
C SER A 262 -34.30 6.56 3.69
N GLU A 263 -33.15 7.16 3.88
CA GLU A 263 -32.64 8.21 3.00
C GLU A 263 -31.79 7.60 1.90
N VAL A 264 -32.10 7.95 0.66
CA VAL A 264 -31.46 7.37 -0.52
C VAL A 264 -30.80 8.47 -1.36
N HIS A 265 -29.49 8.36 -1.54
CA HIS A 265 -28.71 9.15 -2.48
C HIS A 265 -28.37 8.31 -3.70
N THR A 266 -28.58 8.84 -4.89
CA THR A 266 -28.25 8.17 -6.16
C THR A 266 -27.18 8.96 -6.89
N LEU A 267 -26.05 8.32 -7.16
CA LEU A 267 -24.91 8.89 -7.87
C LEU A 267 -24.76 8.21 -9.22
N ASN A 268 -24.74 8.99 -10.29
CA ASN A 268 -24.37 8.49 -11.63
C ASN A 268 -22.90 8.81 -11.84
N VAL A 269 -22.06 7.79 -11.78
CA VAL A 269 -20.62 7.90 -11.74
C VAL A 269 -20.02 7.56 -13.09
N LYS A 270 -19.36 8.53 -13.71
CA LYS A 270 -18.63 8.33 -14.97
C LYS A 270 -17.30 7.64 -14.74
N PRO A 271 -16.80 6.88 -15.72
CA PRO A 271 -15.49 6.25 -15.66
C PRO A 271 -14.39 7.25 -15.31
N ASN A 272 -13.49 6.84 -14.42
CA ASN A 272 -12.31 7.61 -14.00
C ASN A 272 -12.59 9.04 -13.45
N HIS A 273 -13.83 9.29 -12.99
CA HIS A 273 -14.20 10.55 -12.33
C HIS A 273 -14.37 10.33 -10.84
N TRP A 274 -13.91 11.31 -10.07
CA TRP A 274 -14.12 11.35 -8.63
C TRP A 274 -15.38 12.12 -8.30
N TYR A 275 -16.17 11.57 -7.39
CA TYR A 275 -17.37 12.19 -6.84
C TYR A 275 -17.21 12.40 -5.36
N ILE A 276 -17.68 13.53 -4.88
CA ILE A 276 -17.76 13.85 -3.46
C ILE A 276 -19.21 14.13 -3.15
N GLU A 277 -19.79 13.36 -2.24
CA GLU A 277 -21.16 13.53 -1.79
C GLU A 277 -21.19 13.81 -0.30
N ASN A 278 -21.95 14.85 0.10
CA ASN A 278 -22.26 15.10 1.50
C ASN A 278 -23.43 14.22 1.89
N LEU A 279 -23.18 13.22 2.68
CA LEU A 279 -24.21 12.25 3.00
C LEU A 279 -25.12 12.75 4.13
N TYR A 280 -24.64 12.75 5.37
CA TYR A 280 -25.52 12.89 6.51
C TYR A 280 -24.81 13.50 7.72
N PRO A 281 -25.56 14.18 8.66
CA PRO A 281 -24.97 14.60 9.92
C PRO A 281 -24.44 13.40 10.70
N MET A 282 -23.19 13.49 11.16
CA MET A 282 -22.49 12.39 11.81
C MET A 282 -23.21 11.86 13.05
N ASP A 283 -23.80 12.77 13.82
CA ASP A 283 -24.45 12.40 15.08
C ASP A 283 -25.77 11.65 14.88
N GLU A 284 -26.43 11.85 13.74
CA GLU A 284 -27.74 11.27 13.41
C GLU A 284 -27.62 9.94 12.63
N VAL A 285 -26.43 9.63 12.11
CA VAL A 285 -26.24 8.40 11.34
C VAL A 285 -26.34 7.18 12.25
N LYS A 286 -27.04 6.15 11.78
CA LYS A 286 -27.17 4.83 12.45
C LYS A 286 -26.68 3.71 11.54
N THR A 287 -26.94 3.80 10.24
CA THR A 287 -26.52 2.82 9.26
C THR A 287 -26.16 3.52 7.96
N ILE A 288 -25.13 3.00 7.28
CA ILE A 288 -24.81 3.36 5.90
C ILE A 288 -24.67 2.07 5.11
N ARG A 289 -25.35 2.03 3.97
CA ARG A 289 -25.20 0.98 2.98
C ARG A 289 -24.90 1.62 1.62
N ILE A 290 -23.94 1.06 0.91
CA ILE A 290 -23.55 1.49 -0.44
C ILE A 290 -23.73 0.30 -1.36
N ASP A 291 -24.56 0.48 -2.37
CA ASP A 291 -24.84 -0.52 -3.40
C ASP A 291 -24.37 0.01 -4.76
N ASN A 292 -23.84 -0.84 -5.58
CA ASN A 292 -23.79 -0.59 -7.00
C ASN A 292 -24.77 -1.50 -7.74
N SER A 293 -24.87 -1.37 -9.06
CA SER A 293 -25.82 -2.17 -9.85
C SER A 293 -25.64 -3.69 -9.73
N GLU A 294 -24.55 -4.16 -9.16
CA GLU A 294 -24.20 -5.56 -9.10
C GLU A 294 -24.26 -6.17 -7.69
N LYS A 295 -23.85 -5.40 -6.69
CA LYS A 295 -23.75 -5.90 -5.31
C LYS A 295 -23.78 -4.79 -4.26
N ILE A 296 -24.00 -5.19 -3.01
CA ILE A 296 -23.70 -4.37 -1.84
C ILE A 296 -22.18 -4.28 -1.72
N ILE A 297 -21.63 -3.07 -1.75
CA ILE A 297 -20.18 -2.83 -1.61
C ILE A 297 -19.77 -2.42 -0.21
N TYR A 298 -20.71 -1.91 0.58
CA TYR A 298 -20.49 -1.54 1.97
C TYR A 298 -21.81 -1.57 2.75
N GLU A 299 -21.76 -2.08 3.98
CA GLU A 299 -22.86 -1.95 4.93
C GLU A 299 -22.30 -1.90 6.35
N LYS A 300 -22.66 -0.86 7.11
CA LYS A 300 -22.16 -0.69 8.47
C LYS A 300 -23.20 -0.04 9.37
N HIS A 301 -23.25 -0.55 10.61
CA HIS A 301 -23.98 0.08 11.71
C HIS A 301 -23.06 1.04 12.47
N PHE A 302 -23.53 2.25 12.72
CA PHE A 302 -22.83 3.32 13.42
C PHE A 302 -23.38 3.46 14.84
N ASP A 303 -22.93 2.60 15.74
CA ASP A 303 -23.15 2.80 17.17
C ASP A 303 -22.25 3.92 17.72
N ASP A 304 -22.48 4.32 18.96
CA ASP A 304 -21.75 5.45 19.55
C ASP A 304 -20.24 5.20 19.64
N THR A 305 -19.84 3.98 19.95
CA THR A 305 -18.42 3.60 20.00
C THR A 305 -17.78 3.70 18.63
N PHE A 306 -18.44 3.19 17.60
CA PHE A 306 -17.94 3.26 16.24
C PHE A 306 -17.90 4.71 15.74
N LYS A 307 -18.88 5.54 16.03
CA LYS A 307 -18.89 6.97 15.69
C LYS A 307 -17.68 7.71 16.26
N GLU A 308 -17.34 7.49 17.52
CA GLU A 308 -16.18 8.12 18.13
C GLU A 308 -14.86 7.67 17.47
N ILE A 309 -14.73 6.38 17.19
CA ILE A 309 -13.57 5.83 16.47
C ILE A 309 -13.52 6.43 15.05
N PHE A 310 -14.63 6.47 14.35
CA PHE A 310 -14.73 7.02 13.00
C PHE A 310 -14.36 8.51 12.98
N LYS A 311 -14.87 9.32 13.90
CA LYS A 311 -14.50 10.74 14.04
C LYS A 311 -13.01 10.95 14.28
N LEU A 312 -12.39 10.10 15.07
CA LEU A 312 -10.97 10.18 15.37
C LEU A 312 -10.09 9.75 14.20
N LYS A 313 -10.52 8.75 13.44
CA LYS A 313 -9.71 8.10 12.41
C LYS A 313 -9.94 8.63 11.00
N SER A 314 -11.05 9.30 10.74
CA SER A 314 -11.52 9.64 9.39
C SER A 314 -11.77 11.12 9.15
N HIS A 315 -10.98 12.01 9.74
CA HIS A 315 -11.17 13.41 9.45
C HIS A 315 -10.39 13.87 8.20
N VAL A 316 -10.99 14.75 7.45
CA VAL A 316 -10.39 15.38 6.28
C VAL A 316 -10.06 16.84 6.60
N ILE A 317 -8.87 17.26 6.21
CA ILE A 317 -8.46 18.66 6.24
C ILE A 317 -8.50 19.18 4.81
N TYR A 318 -9.29 20.23 4.59
CA TYR A 318 -9.26 20.97 3.34
C TYR A 318 -8.20 22.06 3.48
N GLU A 319 -7.24 22.09 2.58
CA GLU A 319 -6.37 23.26 2.37
C GLU A 319 -6.83 23.94 1.08
N GLU A 320 -7.27 25.17 1.18
CA GLU A 320 -7.41 26.05 0.02
C GLU A 320 -6.00 26.52 -0.36
N ASN A 321 -5.62 26.34 -1.62
CA ASN A 321 -4.41 26.98 -2.12
C ASN A 321 -4.57 28.48 -1.98
N SER A 322 -3.74 29.09 -1.12
CA SER A 322 -3.60 30.53 -0.96
C SER A 322 -2.85 31.13 -2.15
#